data_f91666fc97d5402a9c1f94c841074324
#
_entry.id   f91666fc97d5402a9c1f94c841074324
#
_cell.length_a   1.000
_cell.length_b   1.000
_cell.length_c   1.000
_cell.angle_alpha   90.00
_cell.angle_beta   90.00
_cell.angle_gamma   90.00
#
_symmetry.space_group_name_H-M   'P 1'
#
loop_
_entity.id
_entity.type
_entity.pdbx_description
1 polymer ?
#
loop_
_entity_poly.entity_id
_entity_poly.type
_entity_poly.pdbx_seq_one_letter_code
_entity_poly.pdbx_strand_id
1 'polypeptide(L)'
;IYLGNEYKLLTLVVSPLKALIVDQVEALRELGYERVAYASSDLSPEQKNEVYRRVREGEVDLFYLSPELLLAYDISYFVGERRIGLVVVDEAHTVTTWGKEFRVDYWFLGRHLEALKNALGYVFPVFALTATAVWNPKGGNDMIFDTIRSLHLAPCALYVGTVKRENIGFDITAMTIEEGETYDKAKQRTVVARVEDFLDGHKTIIYYPFAGGIDMKLKTWVYPANWHWVASYYGKKDKEQKAEIIQAFKEGEKKIIVATKA
;
A
#
# COMPACT_ATOMS: atom_id res chain seq x y z
N ILE A 1 2.61 -19.96 2.71
CA ILE A 1 3.46 -20.79 3.61
C ILE A 1 3.11 -22.27 3.43
N TYR A 2 1.88 -22.70 3.67
CA TYR A 2 1.48 -24.12 3.56
C TYR A 2 1.83 -24.74 2.20
N LEU A 3 1.52 -24.06 1.09
CA LEU A 3 1.82 -24.53 -0.26
C LEU A 3 3.33 -24.72 -0.51
N GLY A 4 4.15 -23.84 0.04
CA GLY A 4 5.61 -23.95 -0.06
C GLY A 4 6.16 -25.11 0.76
N ASN A 5 5.73 -25.25 2.01
CA ASN A 5 6.21 -26.27 2.91
C ASN A 5 5.86 -27.68 2.42
N GLU A 6 4.59 -27.92 2.12
CA GLU A 6 4.07 -29.26 1.80
C GLU A 6 4.29 -29.65 0.33
N TYR A 7 4.11 -28.70 -0.59
CA TYR A 7 4.06 -29.01 -2.04
C TYR A 7 5.20 -28.39 -2.84
N LYS A 8 6.10 -27.63 -2.20
CA LYS A 8 7.20 -26.90 -2.84
C LYS A 8 6.75 -25.93 -3.94
N LEU A 9 5.49 -25.47 -3.85
CA LEU A 9 4.91 -24.52 -4.77
C LEU A 9 5.26 -23.08 -4.39
N LEU A 10 5.41 -22.22 -5.38
CA LEU A 10 5.66 -20.80 -5.18
C LEU A 10 4.33 -20.05 -5.08
N THR A 11 4.23 -19.15 -4.12
CA THR A 11 3.17 -18.13 -4.07
C THR A 11 3.72 -16.80 -4.53
N LEU A 12 3.11 -16.20 -5.55
CA LEU A 12 3.39 -14.84 -5.98
C LEU A 12 2.42 -13.89 -5.28
N VAL A 13 2.92 -12.79 -4.71
CA VAL A 13 2.11 -11.72 -4.12
C VAL A 13 2.35 -10.44 -4.91
N VAL A 14 1.33 -10.00 -5.63
CA VAL A 14 1.35 -8.77 -6.41
C VAL A 14 0.76 -7.65 -5.57
N SER A 15 1.57 -6.67 -5.20
CA SER A 15 1.14 -5.55 -4.36
C SER A 15 1.57 -4.20 -4.97
N PRO A 16 0.71 -3.15 -4.91
CA PRO A 16 0.97 -1.88 -5.59
C PRO A 16 1.98 -0.98 -4.88
N LEU A 17 2.17 -1.16 -3.59
CA LEU A 17 2.92 -0.23 -2.76
C LEU A 17 4.18 -0.88 -2.20
N LYS A 18 5.34 -0.36 -2.61
CA LYS A 18 6.64 -0.86 -2.16
C LYS A 18 6.80 -0.86 -0.63
N ALA A 19 6.32 0.19 0.03
CA ALA A 19 6.39 0.26 1.50
C ALA A 19 5.62 -0.88 2.14
N LEU A 20 4.41 -1.21 1.65
CA LEU A 20 3.64 -2.35 2.14
C LEU A 20 4.33 -3.68 1.87
N ILE A 21 4.96 -3.84 0.70
CA ILE A 21 5.74 -5.04 0.38
C ILE A 21 6.86 -5.25 1.41
N VAL A 22 7.63 -4.21 1.69
CA VAL A 22 8.73 -4.26 2.66
C VAL A 22 8.20 -4.58 4.05
N ASP A 23 7.19 -3.84 4.52
CA ASP A 23 6.59 -4.03 5.85
C ASP A 23 6.03 -5.45 6.03
N GLN A 24 5.34 -6.00 5.02
CA GLN A 24 4.79 -7.36 5.07
C GLN A 24 5.90 -8.42 5.09
N VAL A 25 6.96 -8.24 4.30
CA VAL A 25 8.10 -9.16 4.27
C VAL A 25 8.87 -9.12 5.60
N GLU A 26 9.10 -7.94 6.17
CA GLU A 26 9.77 -7.79 7.46
C GLU A 26 8.93 -8.41 8.59
N ALA A 27 7.63 -8.16 8.63
CA ALA A 27 6.73 -8.76 9.61
C ALA A 27 6.73 -10.30 9.54
N LEU A 28 6.82 -10.89 8.35
CA LEU A 28 6.93 -12.35 8.20
C LEU A 28 8.27 -12.88 8.73
N ARG A 29 9.36 -12.15 8.50
CA ARG A 29 10.68 -12.51 9.02
C ARG A 29 10.74 -12.42 10.55
N GLU A 30 10.15 -11.39 11.13
CA GLU A 30 10.03 -11.25 12.58
C GLU A 30 9.24 -12.42 13.22
N LEU A 31 8.31 -13.01 12.48
CA LEU A 31 7.59 -14.22 12.86
C LEU A 31 8.41 -15.52 12.61
N GLY A 32 9.67 -15.41 12.18
CA GLY A 32 10.57 -16.53 11.91
C GLY A 32 10.38 -17.19 10.54
N TYR A 33 9.63 -16.56 9.61
CA TYR A 33 9.45 -17.10 8.27
C TYR A 33 10.46 -16.50 7.29
N GLU A 34 11.59 -17.21 7.11
CA GLU A 34 12.73 -16.73 6.30
C GLU A 34 12.59 -17.00 4.79
N ARG A 35 11.65 -17.88 4.39
CA ARG A 35 11.46 -18.28 2.98
C ARG A 35 10.56 -17.29 2.23
N VAL A 36 10.77 -16.00 2.50
CA VAL A 36 10.08 -14.87 1.88
C VAL A 36 11.10 -13.92 1.26
N ALA A 37 10.78 -13.39 0.08
CA ALA A 37 11.58 -12.38 -0.57
C ALA A 37 10.70 -11.40 -1.36
N TYR A 38 11.28 -10.27 -1.73
CA TYR A 38 10.63 -9.31 -2.61
C TYR A 38 11.62 -8.79 -3.67
N ALA A 39 11.06 -8.32 -4.78
CA ALA A 39 11.80 -7.53 -5.76
C ALA A 39 11.13 -6.16 -5.95
N SER A 40 11.94 -5.12 -5.89
CA SER A 40 11.51 -3.73 -6.11
C SER A 40 12.53 -2.95 -6.91
N SER A 41 12.15 -1.77 -7.41
CA SER A 41 13.08 -0.88 -8.10
C SER A 41 14.20 -0.34 -7.20
N ASP A 42 14.09 -0.51 -5.89
CA ASP A 42 15.05 -0.01 -4.90
C ASP A 42 16.24 -0.95 -4.69
N LEU A 43 16.11 -2.18 -5.13
CA LEU A 43 17.20 -3.15 -5.09
C LEU A 43 18.17 -2.91 -6.25
N SER A 44 19.48 -3.08 -5.98
CA SER A 44 20.50 -3.08 -7.03
C SER A 44 20.30 -4.25 -8.00
N PRO A 45 20.89 -4.20 -9.21
CA PRO A 45 20.84 -5.33 -10.14
C PRO A 45 21.36 -6.64 -9.52
N GLU A 46 22.42 -6.57 -8.73
CA GLU A 46 23.04 -7.71 -8.05
C GLU A 46 22.08 -8.30 -6.99
N GLN A 47 21.46 -7.44 -6.19
CA GLN A 47 20.46 -7.85 -5.20
C GLN A 47 19.23 -8.49 -5.84
N LYS A 48 18.75 -7.95 -6.96
CA LYS A 48 17.65 -8.55 -7.72
C LYS A 48 18.02 -9.92 -8.25
N ASN A 49 19.20 -10.05 -8.85
CA ASN A 49 19.69 -11.32 -9.38
C ASN A 49 19.79 -12.39 -8.29
N GLU A 50 20.25 -12.02 -7.11
CA GLU A 50 20.33 -12.93 -5.96
C GLU A 50 18.92 -13.34 -5.49
N VAL A 51 17.97 -12.42 -5.41
CA VAL A 51 16.57 -12.75 -5.08
C VAL A 51 16.00 -13.73 -6.11
N TYR A 52 16.18 -13.48 -7.40
CA TYR A 52 15.67 -14.35 -8.46
C TYR A 52 16.34 -15.74 -8.45
N ARG A 53 17.66 -15.81 -8.17
CA ARG A 53 18.36 -17.07 -7.94
C ARG A 53 17.69 -17.86 -6.82
N ARG A 54 17.51 -17.25 -5.66
CA ARG A 54 16.88 -17.88 -4.50
C ARG A 54 15.46 -18.37 -4.77
N VAL A 55 14.68 -17.60 -5.53
CA VAL A 55 13.34 -18.01 -5.96
C VAL A 55 13.42 -19.26 -6.83
N ARG A 56 14.28 -19.27 -7.87
CA ARG A 56 14.45 -20.41 -8.79
C ARG A 56 14.96 -21.67 -8.11
N GLU A 57 15.88 -21.52 -7.17
CA GLU A 57 16.47 -22.64 -6.40
C GLU A 57 15.56 -23.18 -5.30
N GLY A 58 14.38 -22.57 -5.11
CA GLY A 58 13.41 -23.05 -4.14
C GLY A 58 13.70 -22.65 -2.70
N GLU A 59 14.53 -21.65 -2.47
CA GLU A 59 14.79 -21.08 -1.14
C GLU A 59 13.71 -20.12 -0.69
N VAL A 60 12.85 -19.65 -1.62
CA VAL A 60 11.76 -18.72 -1.39
C VAL A 60 10.44 -19.38 -1.76
N ASP A 61 9.44 -19.37 -0.88
CA ASP A 61 8.10 -19.88 -1.13
C ASP A 61 7.07 -18.77 -1.33
N LEU A 62 7.38 -17.57 -0.83
CA LEU A 62 6.52 -16.41 -0.93
C LEU A 62 7.31 -15.25 -1.55
N PHE A 63 6.96 -14.88 -2.78
CA PHE A 63 7.67 -13.87 -3.55
C PHE A 63 6.77 -12.68 -3.83
N TYR A 64 7.15 -11.52 -3.26
CA TYR A 64 6.46 -10.25 -3.44
C TYR A 64 7.05 -9.46 -4.61
N LEU A 65 6.18 -8.91 -5.45
CA LEU A 65 6.57 -8.07 -6.58
C LEU A 65 5.48 -7.06 -6.92
N SER A 66 5.87 -6.00 -7.61
CA SER A 66 4.90 -5.05 -8.14
C SER A 66 4.30 -5.54 -9.46
N PRO A 67 3.10 -5.06 -9.84
CA PRO A 67 2.48 -5.39 -11.13
C PRO A 67 3.38 -5.03 -12.31
N GLU A 68 4.02 -3.85 -12.25
CA GLU A 68 4.93 -3.38 -13.29
C GLU A 68 6.07 -4.38 -13.52
N LEU A 69 6.61 -4.92 -12.44
CA LEU A 69 7.68 -5.91 -12.52
C LEU A 69 7.17 -7.24 -13.12
N LEU A 70 5.98 -7.68 -12.72
CA LEU A 70 5.38 -8.91 -13.24
C LEU A 70 5.08 -8.82 -14.74
N LEU A 71 4.65 -7.64 -15.22
CA LEU A 71 4.33 -7.45 -16.63
C LEU A 71 5.55 -7.17 -17.52
N ALA A 72 6.65 -6.66 -16.92
CA ALA A 72 7.84 -6.26 -17.67
C ALA A 72 8.71 -7.43 -18.15
N TYR A 73 8.61 -8.60 -17.53
CA TYR A 73 9.50 -9.74 -17.79
C TYR A 73 8.71 -11.03 -17.96
N ASP A 74 9.30 -11.96 -18.71
CA ASP A 74 8.79 -13.33 -18.73
C ASP A 74 8.86 -13.95 -17.35
N ILE A 75 7.80 -14.66 -16.95
CA ILE A 75 7.70 -15.24 -15.62
C ILE A 75 8.83 -16.25 -15.32
N SER A 76 9.30 -16.96 -16.34
CA SER A 76 10.40 -17.92 -16.20
C SER A 76 11.68 -17.26 -15.71
N TYR A 77 11.85 -15.98 -15.99
CA TYR A 77 12.99 -15.19 -15.48
C TYR A 77 13.04 -15.17 -13.95
N PHE A 78 11.88 -15.12 -13.31
CA PHE A 78 11.78 -15.11 -11.85
C PHE A 78 11.71 -16.52 -11.26
N VAL A 79 10.85 -17.38 -11.82
CA VAL A 79 10.48 -18.65 -11.19
C VAL A 79 11.26 -19.85 -11.72
N GLY A 80 11.91 -19.72 -12.90
CA GLY A 80 12.55 -20.84 -13.58
C GLY A 80 11.55 -21.96 -13.86
N GLU A 81 11.87 -23.17 -13.43
CA GLU A 81 11.07 -24.38 -13.58
C GLU A 81 10.06 -24.61 -12.44
N ARG A 82 10.04 -23.72 -11.45
CA ARG A 82 9.14 -23.89 -10.32
C ARG A 82 7.68 -23.65 -10.71
N ARG A 83 6.80 -24.44 -10.11
CA ARG A 83 5.36 -24.27 -10.32
C ARG A 83 4.80 -23.21 -9.37
N ILE A 84 3.99 -22.32 -9.95
CA ILE A 84 3.18 -21.35 -9.20
C ILE A 84 1.97 -22.10 -8.63
N GLY A 85 1.82 -22.07 -7.32
CA GLY A 85 0.70 -22.67 -6.62
C GLY A 85 -0.43 -21.69 -6.30
N LEU A 86 -0.13 -20.40 -6.24
CA LEU A 86 -1.08 -19.34 -5.93
C LEU A 86 -0.55 -17.98 -6.42
N VAL A 87 -1.42 -17.16 -6.96
CA VAL A 87 -1.18 -15.74 -7.13
C VAL A 87 -2.12 -14.95 -6.22
N VAL A 88 -1.56 -14.10 -5.38
CA VAL A 88 -2.30 -13.17 -4.53
C VAL A 88 -2.21 -11.79 -5.15
N VAL A 89 -3.34 -11.14 -5.34
CA VAL A 89 -3.43 -9.73 -5.78
C VAL A 89 -3.90 -8.91 -4.59
N ASP A 90 -2.95 -8.20 -3.98
CA ASP A 90 -3.20 -7.33 -2.85
C ASP A 90 -3.72 -5.96 -3.35
N GLU A 91 -4.51 -5.27 -2.52
CA GLU A 91 -5.17 -4.01 -2.87
C GLU A 91 -5.88 -4.09 -4.23
N ALA A 92 -6.59 -5.18 -4.46
CA ALA A 92 -7.18 -5.52 -5.75
C ALA A 92 -8.16 -4.46 -6.29
N HIS A 93 -8.70 -3.59 -5.43
CA HIS A 93 -9.53 -2.44 -5.86
C HIS A 93 -8.78 -1.48 -6.80
N THR A 94 -7.46 -1.50 -6.77
CA THR A 94 -6.61 -0.64 -7.63
C THR A 94 -6.75 -0.96 -9.12
N VAL A 95 -7.19 -2.17 -9.50
CA VAL A 95 -7.48 -2.51 -10.90
C VAL A 95 -8.65 -1.70 -11.48
N THR A 96 -9.52 -1.16 -10.63
CA THR A 96 -10.70 -0.39 -11.04
C THR A 96 -10.49 1.12 -10.94
N THR A 97 -10.07 1.60 -9.79
CA THR A 97 -10.06 3.04 -9.46
C THR A 97 -8.75 3.71 -9.85
N TRP A 98 -7.62 3.06 -9.58
CA TRP A 98 -6.29 3.64 -9.79
C TRP A 98 -5.61 3.12 -11.06
N GLY A 99 -6.01 1.95 -11.55
CA GLY A 99 -5.41 1.36 -12.74
C GLY A 99 -5.62 2.22 -13.97
N LYS A 100 -6.79 2.84 -14.12
CA LYS A 100 -7.11 3.67 -15.28
C LYS A 100 -6.36 5.00 -15.33
N GLU A 101 -6.11 5.60 -14.17
CA GLU A 101 -5.57 6.97 -14.10
C GLU A 101 -4.13 7.01 -13.59
N PHE A 102 -3.71 6.03 -12.81
CA PHE A 102 -2.45 6.10 -12.08
C PHE A 102 -1.52 4.90 -12.29
N ARG A 103 -2.04 3.68 -12.58
CA ARG A 103 -1.25 2.46 -12.77
C ARG A 103 -1.86 1.59 -13.87
N VAL A 104 -1.51 1.90 -15.09
CA VAL A 104 -1.97 1.17 -16.30
C VAL A 104 -1.67 -0.32 -16.20
N ASP A 105 -0.57 -0.70 -15.54
CA ASP A 105 -0.16 -2.10 -15.37
C ASP A 105 -1.20 -2.94 -14.63
N TYR A 106 -1.89 -2.38 -13.62
CA TYR A 106 -2.97 -3.09 -12.94
C TYR A 106 -4.16 -3.41 -13.86
N TRP A 107 -4.42 -2.55 -14.82
CA TRP A 107 -5.48 -2.78 -15.81
C TRP A 107 -5.22 -4.03 -16.67
N PHE A 108 -3.96 -4.28 -16.98
CA PHE A 108 -3.57 -5.43 -17.82
C PHE A 108 -3.34 -6.71 -17.02
N LEU A 109 -3.34 -6.65 -15.68
CA LEU A 109 -2.96 -7.77 -14.82
C LEU A 109 -3.83 -9.01 -15.07
N GLY A 110 -5.15 -8.87 -15.18
CA GLY A 110 -6.06 -10.01 -15.43
C GLY A 110 -5.74 -10.72 -16.73
N ARG A 111 -5.59 -9.97 -17.82
CA ARG A 111 -5.20 -10.50 -19.14
C ARG A 111 -3.81 -11.15 -19.09
N HIS A 112 -2.87 -10.56 -18.38
CA HIS A 112 -1.53 -11.10 -18.22
C HIS A 112 -1.56 -12.44 -17.47
N LEU A 113 -2.31 -12.54 -16.36
CA LEU A 113 -2.44 -13.79 -15.61
C LEU A 113 -3.10 -14.91 -16.44
N GLU A 114 -4.06 -14.57 -17.30
CA GLU A 114 -4.66 -15.52 -18.23
C GLU A 114 -3.65 -16.00 -19.29
N ALA A 115 -2.93 -15.06 -19.91
CA ALA A 115 -1.86 -15.38 -20.85
C ALA A 115 -0.78 -16.26 -20.22
N LEU A 116 -0.45 -15.99 -18.96
CA LEU A 116 0.52 -16.75 -18.18
C LEU A 116 0.07 -18.20 -17.95
N LYS A 117 -1.19 -18.43 -17.58
CA LYS A 117 -1.75 -19.80 -17.46
C LYS A 117 -1.66 -20.56 -18.77
N ASN A 118 -1.95 -19.90 -19.89
CA ASN A 118 -1.88 -20.50 -21.21
C ASN A 118 -0.43 -20.85 -21.60
N ALA A 119 0.53 -19.95 -21.34
CA ALA A 119 1.93 -20.17 -21.65
C ALA A 119 2.57 -21.29 -20.82
N LEU A 120 2.20 -21.38 -19.53
CA LEU A 120 2.69 -22.41 -18.61
C LEU A 120 2.03 -23.77 -18.82
N GLY A 121 0.89 -23.83 -19.51
CA GLY A 121 0.14 -25.07 -19.74
C GLY A 121 -0.53 -25.67 -18.49
N TYR A 122 -0.64 -24.88 -17.40
CA TYR A 122 -1.38 -25.27 -16.19
C TYR A 122 -2.07 -24.07 -15.55
N VAL A 123 -3.11 -24.35 -14.78
CA VAL A 123 -3.86 -23.32 -14.04
C VAL A 123 -3.38 -23.24 -12.59
N PHE A 124 -3.40 -22.03 -12.05
CA PHE A 124 -3.18 -21.73 -10.66
C PHE A 124 -4.32 -20.84 -10.14
N PRO A 125 -4.73 -20.96 -8.88
CA PRO A 125 -5.72 -20.09 -8.29
C PRO A 125 -5.19 -18.65 -8.17
N VAL A 126 -6.12 -17.69 -8.23
CA VAL A 126 -5.87 -16.28 -7.96
C VAL A 126 -6.73 -15.86 -6.77
N PHE A 127 -6.10 -15.24 -5.78
CA PHE A 127 -6.74 -14.74 -4.59
C PHE A 127 -6.61 -13.22 -4.53
N ALA A 128 -7.71 -12.51 -4.73
CA ALA A 128 -7.75 -11.05 -4.73
C ALA A 128 -8.22 -10.55 -3.36
N LEU A 129 -7.48 -9.61 -2.78
CA LEU A 129 -7.72 -9.03 -1.47
C LEU A 129 -7.90 -7.52 -1.58
N THR A 130 -8.83 -6.98 -0.83
CA THR A 130 -8.93 -5.53 -0.64
C THR A 130 -9.73 -5.21 0.62
N ALA A 131 -9.32 -4.17 1.34
CA ALA A 131 -10.03 -3.65 2.51
C ALA A 131 -11.02 -2.52 2.16
N THR A 132 -10.94 -1.98 0.94
CA THR A 132 -11.60 -0.70 0.58
C THR A 132 -12.57 -0.81 -0.59
N ALA A 133 -12.95 -2.03 -1.01
CA ALA A 133 -13.91 -2.20 -2.09
C ALA A 133 -15.33 -1.81 -1.64
N VAL A 134 -16.01 -1.05 -2.47
CA VAL A 134 -17.43 -0.74 -2.29
C VAL A 134 -18.25 -1.82 -2.97
N TRP A 135 -19.12 -2.47 -2.19
CA TRP A 135 -20.12 -3.38 -2.70
C TRP A 135 -21.45 -2.65 -2.85
N ASN A 136 -21.88 -2.48 -4.08
CA ASN A 136 -23.14 -1.81 -4.40
C ASN A 136 -23.95 -2.58 -5.46
N PRO A 137 -24.54 -3.73 -5.12
CA PRO A 137 -25.20 -4.60 -6.09
C PRO A 137 -26.43 -4.00 -6.78
N LYS A 138 -26.91 -2.86 -6.28
CA LYS A 138 -28.05 -2.12 -6.86
C LYS A 138 -27.67 -0.84 -7.61
N GLY A 139 -26.42 -0.46 -7.59
CA GLY A 139 -25.92 0.78 -8.21
C GLY A 139 -24.96 0.52 -9.36
N GLY A 140 -24.80 1.53 -10.24
CA GLY A 140 -23.97 1.41 -11.44
C GLY A 140 -22.46 1.32 -11.24
N ASN A 141 -21.96 1.43 -9.99
CA ASN A 141 -20.52 1.39 -9.66
C ASN A 141 -20.29 0.39 -8.54
N ASP A 142 -20.10 -0.88 -8.89
CA ASP A 142 -19.74 -1.93 -7.96
C ASP A 142 -18.27 -2.32 -8.16
N MET A 143 -17.41 -1.87 -7.25
CA MET A 143 -15.97 -2.13 -7.32
C MET A 143 -15.63 -3.61 -7.24
N ILE A 144 -16.45 -4.42 -6.57
CA ILE A 144 -16.21 -5.86 -6.46
C ILE A 144 -16.43 -6.53 -7.80
N PHE A 145 -17.56 -6.25 -8.48
CA PHE A 145 -17.81 -6.79 -9.81
C PHE A 145 -16.81 -6.30 -10.85
N ASP A 146 -16.42 -5.02 -10.79
CA ASP A 146 -15.39 -4.49 -11.67
C ASP A 146 -14.02 -5.15 -11.42
N THR A 147 -13.67 -5.45 -10.17
CA THR A 147 -12.44 -6.17 -9.82
C THR A 147 -12.49 -7.61 -10.36
N ILE A 148 -13.58 -8.35 -10.14
CA ILE A 148 -13.76 -9.72 -10.65
C ILE A 148 -13.61 -9.73 -12.16
N ARG A 149 -14.23 -8.78 -12.86
CA ARG A 149 -14.18 -8.65 -14.32
C ARG A 149 -12.78 -8.31 -14.81
N SER A 150 -12.13 -7.31 -14.19
CA SER A 150 -10.81 -6.83 -14.60
C SER A 150 -9.72 -7.86 -14.37
N LEU A 151 -9.83 -8.67 -13.33
CA LEU A 151 -8.88 -9.75 -13.02
C LEU A 151 -9.25 -11.10 -13.63
N HIS A 152 -10.35 -11.18 -14.42
CA HIS A 152 -10.84 -12.42 -15.03
C HIS A 152 -11.07 -13.56 -14.03
N LEU A 153 -11.66 -13.24 -12.86
CA LEU A 153 -11.81 -14.19 -11.76
C LEU A 153 -13.07 -15.06 -11.85
N ALA A 154 -13.97 -14.80 -12.77
CA ALA A 154 -15.22 -15.57 -12.86
C ALA A 154 -14.99 -16.96 -13.50
N PRO A 155 -15.55 -18.05 -12.92
CA PRO A 155 -16.30 -18.09 -11.65
C PRO A 155 -15.39 -18.01 -10.43
N CYS A 156 -15.84 -17.33 -9.38
CA CYS A 156 -15.06 -17.19 -8.14
C CYS A 156 -15.95 -17.33 -6.89
N ALA A 157 -15.32 -17.70 -5.77
CA ALA A 157 -15.93 -17.57 -4.45
C ALA A 157 -15.71 -16.14 -3.93
N LEU A 158 -16.74 -15.51 -3.40
CA LEU A 158 -16.70 -14.18 -2.85
C LEU A 158 -16.90 -14.21 -1.34
N TYR A 159 -15.95 -13.62 -0.62
CA TYR A 159 -16.00 -13.46 0.82
C TYR A 159 -16.06 -11.97 1.15
N VAL A 160 -17.19 -11.50 1.63
CA VAL A 160 -17.40 -10.10 2.04
C VAL A 160 -17.58 -10.06 3.54
N GLY A 161 -16.64 -9.43 4.24
CA GLY A 161 -16.70 -9.23 5.68
C GLY A 161 -17.38 -7.92 6.07
N THR A 162 -17.69 -7.77 7.35
CA THR A 162 -18.13 -6.49 7.91
C THR A 162 -16.93 -5.58 8.10
N VAL A 163 -16.92 -4.44 7.40
CA VAL A 163 -15.80 -3.48 7.41
C VAL A 163 -15.92 -2.41 8.51
N LYS A 164 -17.00 -2.44 9.30
CA LYS A 164 -17.18 -1.47 10.38
C LYS A 164 -16.13 -1.69 11.46
N ARG A 165 -15.25 -0.71 11.61
CA ARG A 165 -14.27 -0.66 12.68
C ARG A 165 -14.84 0.10 13.87
N GLU A 166 -15.26 -0.63 14.90
CA GLU A 166 -15.86 -0.04 16.10
C GLU A 166 -14.88 0.78 16.94
N ASN A 167 -13.58 0.56 16.73
CA ASN A 167 -12.50 1.32 17.36
C ASN A 167 -12.14 2.63 16.63
N ILE A 168 -12.83 2.99 15.54
CA ILE A 168 -12.62 4.24 14.81
C ILE A 168 -13.87 5.10 14.98
N GLY A 169 -13.69 6.25 15.61
CA GLY A 169 -14.69 7.32 15.66
C GLY A 169 -14.47 8.34 14.55
N PHE A 170 -15.56 8.93 14.06
CA PHE A 170 -15.51 10.04 13.11
C PHE A 170 -16.03 11.30 13.81
N ASP A 171 -15.21 12.36 13.81
CA ASP A 171 -15.62 13.70 14.24
C ASP A 171 -15.60 14.61 13.00
N ILE A 172 -16.76 15.14 12.64
CA ILE A 172 -16.93 16.02 11.50
C ILE A 172 -17.30 17.41 12.03
N THR A 173 -16.35 18.33 11.89
CA THR A 173 -16.55 19.72 12.34
C THR A 173 -16.80 20.62 11.14
N ALA A 174 -17.93 21.34 11.15
CA ALA A 174 -18.20 22.40 10.19
C ALA A 174 -17.29 23.60 10.51
N MET A 175 -16.60 24.10 9.49
CA MET A 175 -15.77 25.29 9.62
C MET A 175 -16.59 26.52 9.21
N THR A 176 -16.67 27.52 10.08
CA THR A 176 -17.29 28.82 9.79
C THR A 176 -16.21 29.80 9.34
N ILE A 177 -16.45 30.50 8.24
CA ILE A 177 -15.62 31.60 7.77
C ILE A 177 -16.19 32.88 8.37
N GLU A 178 -15.38 33.61 9.11
CA GLU A 178 -15.80 34.88 9.72
C GLU A 178 -15.78 36.02 8.70
N GLU A 179 -16.51 37.10 8.99
CA GLU A 179 -16.56 38.25 8.08
C GLU A 179 -15.16 38.83 7.86
N GLY A 180 -14.75 38.95 6.59
CA GLY A 180 -13.40 39.40 6.22
C GLY A 180 -12.29 38.35 6.34
N GLU A 181 -12.61 37.14 6.78
CA GLU A 181 -11.67 36.02 6.84
C GLU A 181 -11.59 35.28 5.50
N THR A 182 -10.40 34.90 5.08
CA THR A 182 -10.23 34.00 3.92
C THR A 182 -10.40 32.54 4.34
N TYR A 183 -10.78 31.67 3.40
CA TYR A 183 -10.88 30.22 3.62
C TYR A 183 -9.60 29.63 4.22
N ASP A 184 -8.42 30.05 3.76
CA ASP A 184 -7.14 29.57 4.25
C ASP A 184 -6.88 29.98 5.71
N LYS A 185 -7.29 31.18 6.12
CA LYS A 185 -7.20 31.64 7.49
C LYS A 185 -8.14 30.89 8.42
N ALA A 186 -9.40 30.70 8.00
CA ALA A 186 -10.37 29.91 8.75
C ALA A 186 -9.89 28.47 8.96
N LYS A 187 -9.35 27.86 7.91
CA LYS A 187 -8.75 26.53 7.95
C LYS A 187 -7.55 26.49 8.92
N GLN A 188 -6.67 27.48 8.84
CA GLN A 188 -5.52 27.59 9.74
C GLN A 188 -5.97 27.68 11.21
N ARG A 189 -6.90 28.55 11.53
CA ARG A 189 -7.47 28.71 12.88
C ARG A 189 -8.04 27.41 13.40
N THR A 190 -8.83 26.72 12.59
CA THR A 190 -9.43 25.42 12.96
C THR A 190 -8.38 24.34 13.21
N VAL A 191 -7.35 24.26 12.35
CA VAL A 191 -6.27 23.27 12.51
C VAL A 191 -5.43 23.58 13.75
N VAL A 192 -5.07 24.85 13.99
CA VAL A 192 -4.28 25.25 15.16
C VAL A 192 -5.00 24.88 16.46
N ALA A 193 -6.30 25.19 16.56
CA ALA A 193 -7.09 24.83 17.74
C ALA A 193 -7.08 23.30 18.00
N ARG A 194 -7.19 22.49 16.94
CA ARG A 194 -7.18 21.03 17.08
C ARG A 194 -5.77 20.47 17.36
N VAL A 195 -4.72 21.09 16.85
CA VAL A 195 -3.33 20.63 17.09
C VAL A 195 -2.98 20.73 18.58
N GLU A 196 -3.39 21.78 19.25
CA GLU A 196 -3.18 21.93 20.69
C GLU A 196 -3.87 20.81 21.50
N ASP A 197 -5.11 20.45 21.13
CA ASP A 197 -5.85 19.35 21.77
C ASP A 197 -5.15 17.99 21.61
N PHE A 198 -4.39 17.79 20.53
CA PHE A 198 -3.75 16.50 20.20
C PHE A 198 -2.33 16.36 20.76
N LEU A 199 -1.70 17.42 21.25
CA LEU A 199 -0.35 17.33 21.82
C LEU A 199 -0.31 16.56 23.14
N ASP A 200 -1.42 16.49 23.87
CA ASP A 200 -1.53 15.82 25.16
C ASP A 200 -1.86 14.33 25.02
N GLY A 201 -0.87 13.53 24.57
CA GLY A 201 -0.91 12.07 24.73
C GLY A 201 -1.32 11.25 23.49
N HIS A 202 -1.61 11.88 22.36
CA HIS A 202 -2.01 11.17 21.14
C HIS A 202 -1.02 11.33 20.00
N LYS A 203 -0.84 10.25 19.21
CA LYS A 203 -0.15 10.33 17.92
C LYS A 203 -1.12 10.76 16.85
N THR A 204 -0.80 11.82 16.11
CA THR A 204 -1.70 12.44 15.13
C THR A 204 -1.06 12.50 13.75
N ILE A 205 -1.82 12.16 12.72
CA ILE A 205 -1.43 12.37 11.33
C ILE A 205 -2.40 13.37 10.70
N ILE A 206 -1.85 14.48 10.19
CA ILE A 206 -2.60 15.51 9.46
C ILE A 206 -2.32 15.33 7.97
N TYR A 207 -3.33 15.00 7.18
CA TYR A 207 -3.19 14.94 5.74
C TYR A 207 -3.34 16.33 5.10
N TYR A 208 -2.31 16.73 4.37
CA TYR A 208 -2.29 17.97 3.61
C TYR A 208 -2.16 17.67 2.11
N PRO A 209 -2.99 18.30 1.24
CA PRO A 209 -3.06 17.89 -0.16
C PRO A 209 -1.83 18.25 -1.00
N PHE A 210 -1.01 19.21 -0.57
CA PHE A 210 0.09 19.75 -1.37
C PHE A 210 1.45 19.60 -0.67
N ALA A 211 2.42 19.00 -1.36
CA ALA A 211 3.80 18.92 -0.87
C ALA A 211 4.51 20.30 -0.86
N GLY A 212 4.14 21.18 -1.79
CA GLY A 212 4.69 22.54 -1.85
C GLY A 212 4.27 23.38 -0.65
N GLY A 213 5.24 23.91 0.07
CA GLY A 213 5.01 24.79 1.23
C GLY A 213 4.57 24.09 2.52
N ILE A 214 4.57 22.75 2.58
CA ILE A 214 4.17 22.01 3.79
C ILE A 214 5.01 22.40 5.02
N ASP A 215 6.31 22.56 4.88
CA ASP A 215 7.20 22.97 5.98
C ASP A 215 6.93 24.41 6.45
N MET A 216 6.51 25.28 5.53
CA MET A 216 6.12 26.65 5.87
C MET A 216 4.75 26.65 6.58
N LYS A 217 3.79 25.89 6.09
CA LYS A 217 2.46 25.74 6.70
C LYS A 217 2.55 25.17 8.11
N LEU A 218 3.42 24.20 8.34
CA LEU A 218 3.71 23.63 9.64
C LEU A 218 4.07 24.73 10.66
N LYS A 219 4.96 25.63 10.28
CA LYS A 219 5.37 26.77 11.12
C LYS A 219 4.24 27.74 11.43
N THR A 220 3.18 27.77 10.62
CA THR A 220 1.99 28.61 10.87
C THR A 220 0.90 27.89 11.66
N TRP A 221 0.91 26.55 11.69
CA TRP A 221 -0.12 25.73 12.35
C TRP A 221 0.26 25.31 13.78
N VAL A 222 1.54 25.43 14.12
CA VAL A 222 2.05 24.99 15.42
C VAL A 222 2.83 26.12 16.05
N TYR A 223 2.59 26.38 17.34
CA TYR A 223 3.37 27.37 18.08
C TYR A 223 4.86 26.96 18.14
N PRO A 224 5.79 27.93 18.11
CA PRO A 224 7.22 27.65 18.10
C PRO A 224 7.70 26.72 19.22
N ALA A 225 7.10 26.81 20.41
CA ALA A 225 7.40 25.95 21.54
C ALA A 225 7.13 24.45 21.26
N ASN A 226 6.22 24.17 20.33
CA ASN A 226 5.76 22.80 20.01
C ASN A 226 6.38 22.24 18.70
N TRP A 227 7.23 23.00 18.00
CA TRP A 227 7.83 22.55 16.72
C TRP A 227 8.64 21.26 16.87
N HIS A 228 9.23 21.01 18.01
CA HIS A 228 9.99 19.80 18.27
C HIS A 228 9.11 18.53 18.24
N TRP A 229 7.79 18.65 18.49
CA TRP A 229 6.85 17.53 18.45
C TRP A 229 6.32 17.19 17.05
N VAL A 230 6.58 18.04 16.07
CA VAL A 230 5.94 17.95 14.74
C VAL A 230 6.97 17.68 13.67
N ALA A 231 6.60 16.87 12.67
CA ALA A 231 7.40 16.62 11.48
C ALA A 231 6.54 16.67 10.23
N SER A 232 7.14 17.01 9.09
CA SER A 232 6.50 16.91 7.78
C SER A 232 6.98 15.64 7.07
N TYR A 233 6.06 14.93 6.40
CA TYR A 233 6.35 13.72 5.65
C TYR A 233 5.75 13.82 4.25
N TYR A 234 6.58 13.87 3.21
CA TYR A 234 6.14 14.01 1.82
C TYR A 234 7.14 13.43 0.82
N GLY A 235 6.71 13.23 -0.43
CA GLY A 235 7.43 12.48 -1.46
C GLY A 235 8.86 12.96 -1.75
N LYS A 236 9.14 14.27 -1.65
CA LYS A 236 10.46 14.87 -1.98
C LYS A 236 11.54 14.69 -0.89
N LYS A 237 11.16 14.25 0.32
CA LYS A 237 12.18 13.90 1.33
C LYS A 237 12.91 12.63 0.91
N ASP A 238 14.21 12.57 1.20
CA ASP A 238 15.01 11.37 0.96
C ASP A 238 14.60 10.20 1.85
N LYS A 239 15.16 9.02 1.58
CA LYS A 239 14.79 7.79 2.29
C LYS A 239 15.21 7.81 3.76
N GLU A 240 16.38 8.36 4.05
CA GLU A 240 16.93 8.45 5.40
C GLU A 240 16.07 9.35 6.27
N GLN A 241 15.77 10.55 5.79
CA GLN A 241 14.86 11.49 6.47
C GLN A 241 13.47 10.89 6.73
N LYS A 242 12.92 10.15 5.77
CA LYS A 242 11.63 9.47 5.97
C LYS A 242 11.69 8.40 7.04
N ALA A 243 12.76 7.60 7.05
CA ALA A 243 12.96 6.55 8.06
C ALA A 243 13.12 7.16 9.47
N GLU A 244 13.93 8.20 9.60
CA GLU A 244 14.12 8.92 10.86
C GLU A 244 12.80 9.50 11.42
N ILE A 245 11.99 10.13 10.55
CA ILE A 245 10.69 10.70 10.97
C ILE A 245 9.74 9.61 11.44
N ILE A 246 9.68 8.48 10.73
CA ILE A 246 8.82 7.35 11.12
C ILE A 246 9.30 6.77 12.45
N GLN A 247 10.60 6.59 12.63
CA GLN A 247 11.16 6.06 13.86
C GLN A 247 10.88 7.00 15.04
N ALA A 248 11.18 8.29 14.90
CA ALA A 248 10.89 9.30 15.92
C ALA A 248 9.39 9.37 16.29
N PHE A 249 8.50 9.12 15.31
CA PHE A 249 7.07 9.04 15.57
C PHE A 249 6.68 7.73 16.28
N LYS A 250 7.29 6.61 15.93
CA LYS A 250 7.08 5.34 16.64
C LYS A 250 7.53 5.43 18.11
N GLU A 251 8.64 6.07 18.37
CA GLU A 251 9.23 6.25 19.71
C GLU A 251 8.54 7.35 20.54
N GLY A 252 7.71 8.17 19.91
CA GLY A 252 6.99 9.27 20.58
C GLY A 252 7.77 10.58 20.69
N GLU A 253 8.95 10.67 20.09
CA GLU A 253 9.70 11.92 19.97
C GLU A 253 8.99 12.92 19.06
N LYS A 254 8.27 12.42 18.06
CA LYS A 254 7.32 13.18 17.26
C LYS A 254 5.91 12.70 17.56
N LYS A 255 5.03 13.64 17.87
CA LYS A 255 3.61 13.38 18.18
C LYS A 255 2.70 13.64 16.99
N ILE A 256 3.08 14.56 16.12
CA ILE A 256 2.29 14.97 14.96
C ILE A 256 3.13 14.84 13.68
N ILE A 257 2.60 14.13 12.71
CA ILE A 257 3.13 14.12 11.35
C ILE A 257 2.15 14.83 10.43
N VAL A 258 2.62 15.83 9.68
CA VAL A 258 1.88 16.42 8.57
C VAL A 258 2.36 15.75 7.28
N ALA A 259 1.48 14.99 6.65
CA ALA A 259 1.81 14.18 5.49
C ALA A 259 1.03 14.60 4.25
N THR A 260 1.63 14.42 3.07
CA THR A 260 0.87 14.44 1.82
C THR A 260 0.37 13.03 1.51
N LYS A 261 -0.69 12.93 0.72
CA LYS A 261 -1.08 11.66 0.11
C LYS A 261 0.12 11.14 -0.69
N ALA A 262 0.55 9.93 -0.39
CA ALA A 262 1.69 9.28 -1.07
C ALA A 262 1.36 8.96 -2.53
#